data_9350104b9f254c648171fb23d8a30bb9
#
_entry.id   9350104b9f254c648171fb23d8a30bb9
#
_cell.length_a   1.000
_cell.length_b   1.000
_cell.length_c   1.000
_cell.angle_alpha   90.00
_cell.angle_beta   90.00
_cell.angle_gamma   90.00
#
_symmetry.space_group_name_H-M   'P 1'
#
loop_
_entity.id
_entity.type
_entity.pdbx_description
1 polymer ?
#
loop_
_entity_poly.entity_id
_entity_poly.type
_entity_poly.pdbx_seq_one_letter_code
_entity_poly.pdbx_strand_id
1 'polypeptide(L)'
;MRHTIRTTLAAGALAALTALATLAIPSRGEAADGVDAIKQRGTLIVGVKADYKPFGFRDPSGTIIGLEPDLAADLAKRLGVKLELVPVVSANRIEFLQQGKVDLLIATLSDKPERRRVVQAIDPQYYSDFVNVLLPKTSGITDWAQLKGKPLCATSGAWYNKDVARTYGAEIIAFDGSEKPLFALKQGNCLGYVYDQSMLQGKLLDDDWKAGYALPLKGILDAPWMMAVAQGNATLQAMVENATKDWMKTGFIVDEEKKWGIEPTAYSKAMHEKYKNATN
;
A
#
# COMPACT_ATOMS: atom_id res chain seq x y z
N MET A 1 3.80 47.29 -91.12
CA MET A 1 4.81 46.21 -91.38
C MET A 1 4.70 45.17 -90.33
N ARG A 2 4.22 43.99 -90.62
CA ARG A 2 3.97 42.88 -89.72
C ARG A 2 5.19 41.95 -89.71
N HIS A 3 5.74 41.65 -88.52
CA HIS A 3 6.68 40.55 -88.39
C HIS A 3 6.09 39.55 -87.37
N THR A 4 5.76 38.40 -87.90
CA THR A 4 5.35 37.21 -87.20
C THR A 4 6.60 36.42 -86.76
N ILE A 5 6.70 36.20 -85.47
CA ILE A 5 7.73 35.29 -84.91
C ILE A 5 7.02 34.00 -84.50
N ARG A 6 7.46 32.89 -85.11
CA ARG A 6 7.05 31.53 -84.75
C ARG A 6 7.86 31.06 -83.56
N THR A 7 7.21 30.70 -82.49
CA THR A 7 7.81 30.05 -81.35
C THR A 7 7.56 28.53 -81.46
N THR A 8 8.62 27.77 -81.51
CA THR A 8 8.63 26.32 -81.46
C THR A 8 8.56 25.84 -80.01
N LEU A 9 7.56 25.00 -79.68
CA LEU A 9 7.43 24.30 -78.40
C LEU A 9 8.36 23.09 -78.37
N ALA A 10 9.30 23.06 -77.43
CA ALA A 10 10.06 21.90 -77.06
C ALA A 10 9.40 21.26 -75.81
N ALA A 11 8.87 20.05 -76.04
CA ALA A 11 8.31 19.23 -74.93
C ALA A 11 9.45 18.53 -74.19
N GLY A 12 9.75 18.97 -72.95
CA GLY A 12 10.66 18.30 -72.07
C GLY A 12 9.88 17.40 -71.11
N ALA A 13 10.04 16.10 -71.19
CA ALA A 13 9.48 15.12 -70.31
C ALA A 13 10.29 15.10 -68.94
N LEU A 14 9.73 15.61 -67.91
CA LEU A 14 10.30 15.50 -66.56
C LEU A 14 9.81 14.20 -65.92
N ALA A 15 10.68 13.18 -65.85
CA ALA A 15 10.45 11.96 -65.08
C ALA A 15 10.65 12.27 -63.59
N ALA A 16 9.54 12.39 -62.84
CA ALA A 16 9.57 12.53 -61.38
C ALA A 16 9.80 11.15 -60.73
N LEU A 17 11.02 10.90 -60.24
CA LEU A 17 11.31 9.79 -59.31
C LEU A 17 10.73 10.16 -57.93
N THR A 18 9.58 9.58 -57.62
CA THR A 18 9.05 9.58 -56.25
C THR A 18 9.79 8.54 -55.42
N ALA A 19 10.83 8.96 -54.69
CA ALA A 19 11.44 8.16 -53.64
C ALA A 19 10.44 8.03 -52.46
N LEU A 20 9.79 6.86 -52.33
CA LEU A 20 9.05 6.49 -51.11
C LEU A 20 10.07 6.33 -49.97
N ALA A 21 10.27 7.38 -49.22
CA ALA A 21 10.92 7.28 -47.92
C ALA A 21 9.95 6.53 -46.95
N THR A 22 10.17 5.23 -46.81
CA THR A 22 9.55 4.47 -45.72
C THR A 22 10.07 5.03 -44.39
N LEU A 23 9.28 5.91 -43.77
CA LEU A 23 9.44 6.29 -42.36
C LEU A 23 9.30 5.00 -41.56
N ALA A 24 10.42 4.40 -41.19
CA ALA A 24 10.47 3.39 -40.16
C ALA A 24 9.99 4.09 -38.87
N ILE A 25 8.71 3.91 -38.53
CA ILE A 25 8.19 4.26 -37.20
C ILE A 25 9.00 3.40 -36.24
N PRO A 26 9.82 3.99 -35.34
CA PRO A 26 10.46 3.18 -34.33
C PRO A 26 9.34 2.44 -33.62
N SER A 27 9.35 1.10 -33.66
CA SER A 27 8.49 0.30 -32.83
C SER A 27 8.76 0.79 -31.40
N ARG A 28 7.75 1.34 -30.74
CA ARG A 28 7.78 1.64 -29.33
C ARG A 28 8.14 0.31 -28.68
N GLY A 29 9.41 0.17 -28.28
CA GLY A 29 9.86 -1.00 -27.57
C GLY A 29 8.82 -1.24 -26.48
N GLU A 30 8.26 -2.44 -26.43
CA GLU A 30 7.39 -2.87 -25.35
C GLU A 30 8.08 -2.43 -24.06
N ALA A 31 7.43 -1.56 -23.28
CA ALA A 31 7.97 -1.13 -22.01
C ALA A 31 8.28 -2.42 -21.25
N ALA A 32 9.54 -2.59 -20.84
CA ALA A 32 9.97 -3.82 -20.17
C ALA A 32 8.94 -4.17 -19.11
N ASP A 33 8.45 -5.41 -19.14
CA ASP A 33 7.49 -5.91 -18.17
C ASP A 33 7.97 -5.60 -16.76
N GLY A 34 7.06 -5.33 -15.85
CA GLY A 34 7.39 -4.82 -14.52
C GLY A 34 8.44 -5.65 -13.78
N VAL A 35 8.39 -7.00 -13.88
CA VAL A 35 9.41 -7.90 -13.33
C VAL A 35 10.75 -7.74 -14.06
N ASP A 36 10.74 -7.65 -15.37
CA ASP A 36 11.97 -7.51 -16.15
C ASP A 36 12.64 -6.14 -15.92
N ALA A 37 11.87 -5.07 -15.81
CA ALA A 37 12.38 -3.75 -15.48
C ALA A 37 13.05 -3.74 -14.06
N ILE A 38 12.45 -4.41 -13.09
CA ILE A 38 13.01 -4.58 -11.74
C ILE A 38 14.32 -5.36 -11.79
N LYS A 39 14.37 -6.48 -12.54
CA LYS A 39 15.58 -7.30 -12.70
C LYS A 39 16.70 -6.55 -13.41
N GLN A 40 16.38 -5.79 -14.48
CA GLN A 40 17.35 -4.95 -15.19
C GLN A 40 17.94 -3.86 -14.28
N ARG A 41 17.09 -3.22 -13.45
CA ARG A 41 17.53 -2.24 -12.45
C ARG A 41 18.31 -2.89 -11.31
N GLY A 42 18.08 -4.17 -11.04
CA GLY A 42 18.70 -4.94 -9.95
C GLY A 42 18.17 -4.59 -8.55
N THR A 43 17.02 -3.92 -8.45
CA THR A 43 16.46 -3.45 -7.17
C THR A 43 14.93 -3.48 -7.22
N LEU A 44 14.28 -4.06 -6.20
CA LEU A 44 12.85 -3.94 -5.92
C LEU A 44 12.64 -2.78 -4.95
N ILE A 45 11.83 -1.78 -5.32
CA ILE A 45 11.52 -0.61 -4.49
C ILE A 45 10.12 -0.80 -3.89
N VAL A 46 10.04 -0.94 -2.56
CA VAL A 46 8.79 -1.23 -1.85
C VAL A 46 8.41 -0.11 -0.91
N GLY A 47 7.19 0.41 -1.07
CA GLY A 47 6.60 1.34 -0.12
C GLY A 47 6.08 0.59 1.11
N VAL A 48 6.60 0.94 2.29
CA VAL A 48 6.24 0.33 3.57
C VAL A 48 5.94 1.41 4.61
N LYS A 49 5.19 1.04 5.65
CA LYS A 49 5.08 1.91 6.82
C LYS A 49 6.43 2.00 7.55
N ALA A 50 6.70 3.15 8.20
CA ALA A 50 7.90 3.34 9.01
C ALA A 50 7.57 3.91 10.40
N ASP A 51 6.28 3.97 10.73
CA ASP A 51 5.70 4.53 11.95
C ASP A 51 4.61 3.62 12.55
N TYR A 52 4.61 2.34 12.17
CA TYR A 52 3.53 1.41 12.49
C TYR A 52 4.09 0.09 13.06
N LYS A 53 4.57 0.11 14.32
CA LYS A 53 5.07 -1.08 15.03
C LYS A 53 3.89 -2.05 15.32
N PRO A 54 4.05 -3.37 15.09
CA PRO A 54 5.26 -4.06 14.62
C PRO A 54 5.30 -4.33 13.11
N PHE A 55 4.39 -3.79 12.30
CA PHE A 55 4.29 -4.08 10.86
C PHE A 55 5.37 -3.40 10.02
N GLY A 56 5.63 -2.11 10.24
CA GLY A 56 6.71 -1.37 9.61
C GLY A 56 7.08 -0.14 10.45
N PHE A 57 8.27 -0.13 11.02
CA PHE A 57 8.72 0.93 11.92
C PHE A 57 10.24 1.09 11.88
N ARG A 58 10.74 2.20 12.43
CA ARG A 58 12.18 2.40 12.54
C ARG A 58 12.69 1.86 13.88
N ASP A 59 13.79 1.10 13.79
CA ASP A 59 14.56 0.71 14.95
C ASP A 59 15.40 1.91 15.49
N PRO A 60 16.12 1.76 16.63
CA PRO A 60 16.97 2.82 17.16
C PRO A 60 18.09 3.28 16.22
N SER A 61 18.50 2.47 15.22
CA SER A 61 19.48 2.86 14.20
C SER A 61 18.84 3.66 13.06
N GLY A 62 17.50 3.77 13.01
CA GLY A 62 16.75 4.39 11.94
C GLY A 62 16.41 3.45 10.77
N THR A 63 16.82 2.17 10.86
CA THR A 63 16.49 1.14 9.85
C THR A 63 15.01 0.80 9.91
N ILE A 64 14.38 0.67 8.74
CA ILE A 64 12.98 0.24 8.67
C ILE A 64 12.93 -1.29 8.80
N ILE A 65 12.22 -1.77 9.82
CA ILE A 65 12.05 -3.17 10.15
C ILE A 65 10.58 -3.48 10.45
N GLY A 66 10.21 -4.75 10.48
CA GLY A 66 8.86 -5.20 10.81
C GLY A 66 8.37 -6.30 9.90
N LEU A 67 7.14 -6.77 10.13
CA LEU A 67 6.53 -7.86 9.37
C LEU A 67 6.48 -7.53 7.86
N GLU A 68 6.04 -6.34 7.47
CA GLU A 68 5.93 -5.93 6.07
C GLU A 68 7.29 -5.77 5.37
N PRO A 69 8.34 -5.18 5.99
CA PRO A 69 9.72 -5.25 5.51
C PRO A 69 10.24 -6.67 5.27
N ASP A 70 9.87 -7.64 6.13
CA ASP A 70 10.29 -9.04 5.96
C ASP A 70 9.59 -9.69 4.77
N LEU A 71 8.30 -9.42 4.54
CA LEU A 71 7.59 -9.82 3.32
C LEU A 71 8.27 -9.24 2.07
N ALA A 72 8.64 -7.96 2.11
CA ALA A 72 9.35 -7.29 1.02
C ALA A 72 10.73 -7.93 0.76
N ALA A 73 11.45 -8.31 1.82
CA ALA A 73 12.75 -8.95 1.71
C ALA A 73 12.65 -10.34 1.05
N ASP A 74 11.63 -11.13 1.39
CA ASP A 74 11.39 -12.42 0.74
C ASP A 74 11.08 -12.24 -0.75
N LEU A 75 10.27 -11.24 -1.13
CA LEU A 75 9.99 -10.95 -2.54
C LEU A 75 11.25 -10.54 -3.32
N ALA A 76 12.08 -9.68 -2.77
CA ALA A 76 13.35 -9.28 -3.39
C ALA A 76 14.29 -10.47 -3.57
N LYS A 77 14.36 -11.36 -2.57
CA LYS A 77 15.11 -12.63 -2.64
C LYS A 77 14.58 -13.55 -3.75
N ARG A 78 13.26 -13.70 -3.88
CA ARG A 78 12.61 -14.49 -4.95
C ARG A 78 12.92 -13.93 -6.35
N LEU A 79 13.01 -12.61 -6.48
CA LEU A 79 13.38 -11.93 -7.72
C LEU A 79 14.89 -11.97 -8.00
N GLY A 80 15.73 -12.26 -7.00
CA GLY A 80 17.20 -12.22 -7.11
C GLY A 80 17.76 -10.80 -7.21
N VAL A 81 17.10 -9.81 -6.60
CA VAL A 81 17.46 -8.39 -6.65
C VAL A 81 17.68 -7.80 -5.25
N LYS A 82 18.24 -6.59 -5.18
CA LYS A 82 18.32 -5.84 -3.93
C LYS A 82 16.94 -5.32 -3.51
N LEU A 83 16.77 -5.08 -2.22
CA LEU A 83 15.58 -4.42 -1.67
C LEU A 83 15.90 -2.96 -1.33
N GLU A 84 15.01 -2.06 -1.74
CA GLU A 84 14.96 -0.67 -1.27
C GLU A 84 13.60 -0.42 -0.62
N LEU A 85 13.59 0.05 0.64
CA LEU A 85 12.38 0.39 1.37
C LEU A 85 12.14 1.90 1.35
N VAL A 86 10.99 2.33 0.87
CA VAL A 86 10.57 3.72 0.84
C VAL A 86 9.49 3.94 1.90
N PRO A 87 9.72 4.83 2.89
CA PRO A 87 8.71 5.10 3.91
C PRO A 87 7.51 5.83 3.32
N VAL A 88 6.32 5.32 3.59
CA VAL A 88 5.05 5.93 3.18
C VAL A 88 4.09 6.06 4.36
N VAL A 89 3.15 7.00 4.25
CA VAL A 89 2.03 7.16 5.18
C VAL A 89 0.71 6.81 4.51
N SER A 90 -0.35 6.62 5.30
CA SER A 90 -1.65 6.21 4.75
C SER A 90 -2.21 7.17 3.71
N ALA A 91 -1.89 8.47 3.81
CA ALA A 91 -2.37 9.50 2.90
C ALA A 91 -1.67 9.50 1.54
N ASN A 92 -0.36 9.14 1.45
CA ASN A 92 0.46 9.31 0.24
C ASN A 92 0.84 8.01 -0.48
N ARG A 93 0.64 6.82 0.16
CA ARG A 93 1.15 5.55 -0.37
C ARG A 93 0.65 5.23 -1.78
N ILE A 94 -0.65 5.46 -2.08
CA ILE A 94 -1.21 5.20 -3.41
C ILE A 94 -0.61 6.15 -4.45
N GLU A 95 -0.45 7.42 -4.11
CA GLU A 95 0.17 8.41 -4.99
C GLU A 95 1.62 8.04 -5.32
N PHE A 96 2.40 7.56 -4.33
CA PHE A 96 3.78 7.10 -4.56
C PHE A 96 3.85 5.95 -5.57
N LEU A 97 2.91 4.99 -5.47
CA LEU A 97 2.81 3.90 -6.43
C LEU A 97 2.42 4.41 -7.84
N GLN A 98 1.42 5.29 -7.94
CA GLN A 98 0.97 5.85 -9.21
C GLN A 98 2.04 6.71 -9.90
N GLN A 99 2.89 7.38 -9.12
CA GLN A 99 4.02 8.16 -9.63
C GLN A 99 5.25 7.32 -9.96
N GLY A 100 5.21 5.99 -9.77
CA GLY A 100 6.34 5.10 -10.00
C GLY A 100 7.51 5.31 -9.03
N LYS A 101 7.27 5.95 -7.87
CA LYS A 101 8.28 6.09 -6.80
C LYS A 101 8.54 4.78 -6.08
N VAL A 102 7.60 3.86 -6.14
CA VAL A 102 7.70 2.49 -5.64
C VAL A 102 7.09 1.52 -6.66
N ASP A 103 7.61 0.31 -6.71
CA ASP A 103 7.11 -0.76 -7.58
C ASP A 103 5.91 -1.49 -6.94
N LEU A 104 5.94 -1.59 -5.63
CA LEU A 104 5.00 -2.37 -4.82
C LEU A 104 4.69 -1.63 -3.51
N LEU A 105 3.46 -1.73 -3.06
CA LEU A 105 3.04 -1.33 -1.71
C LEU A 105 2.79 -2.56 -0.83
N ILE A 106 3.47 -2.61 0.32
CA ILE A 106 3.15 -3.47 1.45
C ILE A 106 3.08 -2.55 2.67
N ALA A 107 1.93 -1.93 2.89
CA ALA A 107 1.83 -0.77 3.78
C ALA A 107 0.46 -0.66 4.45
N THR A 108 -0.03 -1.75 5.08
CA THR A 108 -1.32 -1.82 5.78
C THR A 108 -2.50 -1.28 4.94
N LEU A 109 -2.46 -1.55 3.62
CA LEU A 109 -3.42 -0.98 2.67
C LEU A 109 -4.74 -1.76 2.69
N SER A 110 -5.75 -1.24 3.39
CA SER A 110 -7.07 -1.86 3.43
C SER A 110 -7.66 -2.01 2.02
N ASP A 111 -8.16 -3.21 1.73
CA ASP A 111 -8.81 -3.54 0.48
C ASP A 111 -10.18 -2.87 0.39
N LYS A 112 -10.33 -1.93 -0.53
CA LYS A 112 -11.55 -1.17 -0.77
C LYS A 112 -11.81 -1.01 -2.27
N PRO A 113 -13.07 -1.08 -2.71
CA PRO A 113 -13.41 -0.95 -4.13
C PRO A 113 -12.84 0.31 -4.80
N GLU A 114 -12.86 1.45 -4.09
CA GLU A 114 -12.32 2.71 -4.61
C GLU A 114 -10.79 2.67 -4.80
N ARG A 115 -10.08 1.91 -3.97
CA ARG A 115 -8.63 1.72 -4.11
C ARG A 115 -8.30 0.78 -5.26
N ARG A 116 -9.05 -0.32 -5.41
CA ARG A 116 -8.90 -1.26 -6.54
C ARG A 116 -9.13 -0.61 -7.92
N ARG A 117 -9.84 0.53 -7.99
CA ARG A 117 -10.01 1.27 -9.25
C ARG A 117 -8.74 2.02 -9.70
N VAL A 118 -7.86 2.30 -8.79
CA VAL A 118 -6.68 3.17 -9.04
C VAL A 118 -5.33 2.46 -8.86
N VAL A 119 -5.33 1.23 -8.33
CA VAL A 119 -4.16 0.35 -8.24
C VAL A 119 -4.55 -1.07 -8.64
N GLN A 120 -3.57 -1.88 -9.02
CA GLN A 120 -3.74 -3.32 -9.22
C GLN A 120 -3.55 -4.01 -7.87
N ALA A 121 -4.65 -4.49 -7.29
CA ALA A 121 -4.63 -5.22 -6.02
C ALA A 121 -4.04 -6.62 -6.18
N ILE A 122 -3.38 -7.09 -5.14
CA ILE A 122 -2.85 -8.44 -5.03
C ILE A 122 -3.85 -9.30 -4.24
N ASP A 123 -4.22 -10.43 -4.78
CA ASP A 123 -5.08 -11.43 -4.14
C ASP A 123 -4.32 -12.75 -3.90
N PRO A 124 -4.54 -13.39 -2.76
CA PRO A 124 -5.38 -12.98 -1.64
C PRO A 124 -4.75 -11.86 -0.81
N GLN A 125 -5.57 -11.19 0.00
CA GLN A 125 -5.09 -10.23 0.99
C GLN A 125 -4.12 -10.93 1.96
N TYR A 126 -3.03 -10.25 2.32
CA TYR A 126 -2.00 -10.86 3.17
C TYR A 126 -2.35 -10.83 4.66
N TYR A 127 -3.26 -9.95 5.08
CA TYR A 127 -3.63 -9.73 6.47
C TYR A 127 -5.08 -9.26 6.60
N SER A 128 -5.64 -9.27 7.81
CA SER A 128 -6.88 -8.56 8.15
C SER A 128 -6.83 -8.05 9.58
N ASP A 129 -7.43 -6.89 9.82
CA ASP A 129 -7.48 -6.24 11.12
C ASP A 129 -8.86 -5.62 11.35
N PHE A 130 -9.07 -5.10 12.54
CA PHE A 130 -10.27 -4.36 12.95
C PHE A 130 -9.92 -2.90 13.25
N VAL A 131 -10.94 -2.07 13.32
CA VAL A 131 -10.83 -0.69 13.80
C VAL A 131 -11.18 -0.66 15.28
N ASN A 132 -10.39 0.06 16.08
CA ASN A 132 -10.65 0.25 17.51
C ASN A 132 -10.28 1.67 17.95
N VAL A 133 -10.50 1.99 19.22
CA VAL A 133 -10.16 3.28 19.82
C VAL A 133 -9.31 3.05 21.05
N LEU A 134 -8.10 3.64 21.07
CA LEU A 134 -7.26 3.74 22.24
C LEU A 134 -7.81 4.86 23.13
N LEU A 135 -8.24 4.53 24.31
CA LEU A 135 -8.89 5.45 25.26
C LEU A 135 -8.14 5.48 26.60
N PRO A 136 -8.13 6.63 27.30
CA PRO A 136 -7.72 6.65 28.70
C PRO A 136 -8.56 5.67 29.53
N LYS A 137 -7.94 4.91 30.43
CA LYS A 137 -8.66 3.99 31.34
C LYS A 137 -9.71 4.73 32.18
N THR A 138 -9.50 6.01 32.44
CA THR A 138 -10.40 6.90 33.17
C THR A 138 -11.55 7.45 32.34
N SER A 139 -11.63 7.13 31.04
CA SER A 139 -12.67 7.68 30.12
C SER A 139 -14.09 7.25 30.46
N GLY A 140 -14.26 6.08 31.10
CA GLY A 140 -15.56 5.47 31.36
C GLY A 140 -16.32 5.00 30.09
N ILE A 141 -15.70 5.08 28.93
CA ILE A 141 -16.29 4.66 27.66
C ILE A 141 -16.21 3.14 27.53
N THR A 142 -17.34 2.49 27.33
CA THR A 142 -17.48 1.03 27.15
C THR A 142 -18.26 0.63 25.90
N ASP A 143 -18.80 1.61 25.17
CA ASP A 143 -19.57 1.41 23.96
C ASP A 143 -19.28 2.52 22.94
N TRP A 144 -19.31 2.16 21.66
CA TRP A 144 -19.07 3.09 20.53
C TRP A 144 -20.05 4.26 20.48
N ALA A 145 -21.33 4.04 20.89
CA ALA A 145 -22.35 5.09 20.88
C ALA A 145 -22.02 6.24 21.85
N GLN A 146 -21.22 5.98 22.90
CA GLN A 146 -20.77 7.01 23.86
C GLN A 146 -19.74 7.99 23.27
N LEU A 147 -19.22 7.70 22.07
CA LEU A 147 -18.29 8.58 21.35
C LEU A 147 -18.98 9.73 20.62
N LYS A 148 -20.31 9.82 20.64
CA LYS A 148 -21.06 10.91 20.00
C LYS A 148 -20.63 12.27 20.54
N GLY A 149 -20.25 13.19 19.62
CA GLY A 149 -19.74 14.53 19.95
C GLY A 149 -18.39 14.54 20.65
N LYS A 150 -17.66 13.42 20.69
CA LYS A 150 -16.34 13.36 21.30
C LYS A 150 -15.26 13.53 20.24
N PRO A 151 -14.19 14.33 20.53
CA PRO A 151 -13.07 14.47 19.63
C PRO A 151 -12.20 13.20 19.65
N LEU A 152 -12.01 12.58 18.49
CA LEU A 152 -11.10 11.46 18.30
C LEU A 152 -9.95 11.87 17.39
N CYS A 153 -8.73 11.69 17.82
CA CYS A 153 -7.56 11.72 16.98
C CYS A 153 -7.62 10.55 15.99
N ALA A 154 -7.17 10.78 14.76
CA ALA A 154 -7.18 9.79 13.70
C ALA A 154 -5.98 9.99 12.76
N THR A 155 -5.65 8.98 11.95
CA THR A 155 -4.64 9.08 10.90
C THR A 155 -5.29 9.51 9.58
N SER A 156 -4.73 10.53 8.92
CA SER A 156 -5.15 10.96 7.58
C SER A 156 -5.00 9.80 6.59
N GLY A 157 -5.98 9.64 5.69
CA GLY A 157 -6.00 8.55 4.71
C GLY A 157 -6.51 7.21 5.25
N ALA A 158 -6.87 7.09 6.52
CA ALA A 158 -7.60 5.94 7.04
C ALA A 158 -9.06 6.00 6.53
N TRP A 159 -9.49 4.93 5.85
CA TRP A 159 -10.77 4.91 5.14
C TRP A 159 -11.99 4.99 6.06
N TYR A 160 -11.85 4.45 7.27
CA TYR A 160 -12.92 4.36 8.25
C TYR A 160 -13.19 5.67 9.00
N ASN A 161 -12.36 6.70 8.87
CA ASN A 161 -12.58 7.97 9.58
C ASN A 161 -13.97 8.55 9.31
N LYS A 162 -14.40 8.56 8.05
CA LYS A 162 -15.73 9.04 7.66
C LYS A 162 -16.85 8.14 8.19
N ASP A 163 -16.64 6.83 8.22
CA ASP A 163 -17.64 5.87 8.69
C ASP A 163 -17.81 5.97 10.20
N VAL A 164 -16.72 6.12 10.97
CA VAL A 164 -16.76 6.34 12.42
C VAL A 164 -17.48 7.65 12.75
N ALA A 165 -17.15 8.75 12.06
CA ALA A 165 -17.84 10.03 12.24
C ALA A 165 -19.33 9.92 11.95
N ARG A 166 -19.71 9.31 10.82
CA ARG A 166 -21.09 9.18 10.40
C ARG A 166 -21.92 8.25 11.30
N THR A 167 -21.36 7.10 11.66
CA THR A 167 -22.10 6.04 12.36
C THR A 167 -22.22 6.33 13.85
N TYR A 168 -21.13 6.85 14.47
CA TYR A 168 -21.07 7.06 15.91
C TYR A 168 -21.11 8.54 16.32
N GLY A 169 -21.13 9.45 15.33
CA GLY A 169 -21.19 10.88 15.58
C GLY A 169 -19.95 11.45 16.25
N ALA A 170 -18.80 10.76 16.18
CA ALA A 170 -17.53 11.23 16.70
C ALA A 170 -16.96 12.37 15.87
N GLU A 171 -16.24 13.29 16.49
CA GLU A 171 -15.54 14.39 15.81
C GLU A 171 -14.11 13.96 15.48
N ILE A 172 -13.81 13.77 14.20
CA ILE A 172 -12.50 13.28 13.74
C ILE A 172 -11.51 14.41 13.56
N ILE A 173 -10.38 14.33 14.29
CA ILE A 173 -9.21 15.22 14.15
C ILE A 173 -8.08 14.39 13.54
N ALA A 174 -7.86 14.54 12.22
CA ALA A 174 -6.93 13.72 11.47
C ALA A 174 -5.54 14.36 11.36
N PHE A 175 -4.49 13.53 11.57
CA PHE A 175 -3.08 13.90 11.51
C PHE A 175 -2.34 13.02 10.50
N ASP A 176 -1.23 13.53 9.96
CA ASP A 176 -0.35 12.73 9.10
C ASP A 176 0.48 11.74 9.92
N GLY A 177 0.53 10.48 9.43
CA GLY A 177 1.25 9.40 10.11
C GLY A 177 0.55 8.89 11.36
N SER A 178 1.17 7.96 12.07
CA SER A 178 0.59 7.28 13.23
C SER A 178 1.07 7.84 14.57
N GLU A 179 2.21 8.54 14.59
CA GLU A 179 2.79 9.07 15.85
C GLU A 179 2.17 10.39 16.28
N LYS A 180 1.80 11.28 15.34
CA LYS A 180 1.18 12.57 15.68
C LYS A 180 -0.14 12.43 16.42
N PRO A 181 -1.08 11.53 16.03
CA PRO A 181 -2.31 11.27 16.80
C PRO A 181 -2.02 10.79 18.22
N LEU A 182 -1.02 9.93 18.42
CA LEU A 182 -0.61 9.46 19.75
C LEU A 182 -0.10 10.61 20.63
N PHE A 183 0.73 11.47 20.04
CA PHE A 183 1.21 12.66 20.74
C PHE A 183 0.06 13.60 21.12
N ALA A 184 -0.86 13.88 20.18
CA ALA A 184 -2.03 14.71 20.40
C ALA A 184 -2.95 14.12 21.48
N LEU A 185 -3.12 12.79 21.53
CA LEU A 185 -3.86 12.11 22.59
C LEU A 185 -3.20 12.31 23.97
N LYS A 186 -1.88 12.15 24.08
CA LYS A 186 -1.15 12.42 25.35
C LYS A 186 -1.26 13.87 25.81
N GLN A 187 -1.39 14.82 24.87
CA GLN A 187 -1.58 16.25 25.15
C GLN A 187 -3.02 16.58 25.53
N GLY A 188 -3.97 15.63 25.48
CA GLY A 188 -5.39 15.87 25.76
C GLY A 188 -6.14 16.62 24.64
N ASN A 189 -5.58 16.71 23.43
CA ASN A 189 -6.22 17.39 22.29
C ASN A 189 -7.39 16.57 21.71
N CYS A 190 -7.53 15.32 22.11
CA CYS A 190 -8.64 14.44 21.77
C CYS A 190 -8.89 13.45 22.91
N LEU A 191 -10.09 12.86 22.97
CA LEU A 191 -10.47 11.88 23.98
C LEU A 191 -9.81 10.52 23.76
N GLY A 192 -9.62 10.13 22.50
CA GLY A 192 -9.09 8.83 22.11
C GLY A 192 -8.44 8.87 20.72
N TYR A 193 -7.74 7.80 20.35
CA TYR A 193 -7.18 7.63 19.01
C TYR A 193 -7.85 6.44 18.32
N VAL A 194 -8.60 6.72 17.25
CA VAL A 194 -9.23 5.69 16.42
C VAL A 194 -8.25 5.26 15.33
N TYR A 195 -7.92 3.96 15.31
CA TYR A 195 -7.00 3.39 14.32
C TYR A 195 -7.15 1.87 14.21
N ASP A 196 -6.26 1.24 13.43
CA ASP A 196 -6.19 -0.20 13.29
C ASP A 196 -5.84 -0.84 14.64
N GLN A 197 -6.60 -1.86 15.03
CA GLN A 197 -6.53 -2.47 16.36
C GLN A 197 -5.14 -3.05 16.65
N SER A 198 -4.50 -3.69 15.68
CA SER A 198 -3.18 -4.29 15.86
C SER A 198 -2.10 -3.26 16.22
N MET A 199 -2.12 -2.07 15.60
CA MET A 199 -1.20 -0.98 15.96
C MET A 199 -1.47 -0.47 17.38
N LEU A 200 -2.73 -0.29 17.73
CA LEU A 200 -3.10 0.16 19.08
C LEU A 200 -2.74 -0.87 20.15
N GLN A 201 -2.90 -2.16 19.87
CA GLN A 201 -2.43 -3.25 20.73
C GLN A 201 -0.90 -3.26 20.86
N GLY A 202 -0.19 -3.11 19.72
CA GLY A 202 1.27 -2.98 19.73
C GLY A 202 1.75 -1.81 20.59
N LYS A 203 1.00 -0.68 20.60
CA LYS A 203 1.32 0.48 21.45
C LYS A 203 1.11 0.19 22.92
N LEU A 204 0.13 -0.64 23.27
CA LEU A 204 -0.11 -1.06 24.66
C LEU A 204 0.92 -2.06 25.20
N LEU A 205 1.90 -2.50 24.39
CA LEU A 205 3.06 -3.24 24.91
C LEU A 205 4.08 -2.29 25.58
N ASP A 206 4.06 -1.01 25.27
CA ASP A 206 4.89 0.00 25.92
C ASP A 206 4.28 0.34 27.30
N ASP A 207 5.05 0.24 28.37
CA ASP A 207 4.57 0.42 29.77
C ASP A 207 3.91 1.77 29.99
N ASP A 208 4.43 2.84 29.42
CA ASP A 208 3.87 4.20 29.50
C ASP A 208 2.44 4.29 28.95
N TRP A 209 2.13 3.52 27.91
CA TRP A 209 0.79 3.48 27.33
C TRP A 209 -0.11 2.51 28.09
N LYS A 210 0.40 1.34 28.42
CA LYS A 210 -0.32 0.31 29.20
C LYS A 210 -0.80 0.81 30.54
N ALA A 211 -0.03 1.67 31.19
CA ALA A 211 -0.41 2.24 32.50
C ALA A 211 -1.69 3.08 32.43
N GLY A 212 -1.80 3.96 31.42
CA GLY A 212 -2.88 4.97 31.33
C GLY A 212 -3.99 4.68 30.35
N TYR A 213 -3.78 3.78 29.37
CA TYR A 213 -4.69 3.59 28.24
C TYR A 213 -5.14 2.13 28.09
N ALA A 214 -6.23 1.93 27.35
CA ALA A 214 -6.80 0.62 27.06
C ALA A 214 -7.60 0.64 25.74
N LEU A 215 -7.97 -0.55 25.28
CA LEU A 215 -8.95 -0.77 24.20
C LEU A 215 -10.22 -1.38 24.81
N PRO A 216 -11.10 -0.59 25.44
CA PRO A 216 -12.26 -1.13 26.13
C PRO A 216 -13.39 -1.53 25.18
N LEU A 217 -13.33 -1.11 23.90
CA LEU A 217 -14.37 -1.36 22.92
C LEU A 217 -14.10 -2.64 22.13
N LYS A 218 -15.17 -3.27 21.65
CA LYS A 218 -15.03 -4.35 20.66
C LYS A 218 -14.60 -3.76 19.32
N GLY A 219 -13.63 -4.39 18.66
CA GLY A 219 -13.22 -4.02 17.31
C GLY A 219 -14.39 -4.06 16.33
N ILE A 220 -14.43 -3.11 15.41
CA ILE A 220 -15.43 -2.97 14.35
C ILE A 220 -14.77 -2.97 12.98
N LEU A 221 -15.56 -3.09 11.90
CA LEU A 221 -15.15 -2.89 10.52
C LEU A 221 -13.94 -3.76 10.16
N ASP A 222 -14.18 -5.03 9.85
CA ASP A 222 -13.14 -5.92 9.29
C ASP A 222 -12.45 -5.23 8.11
N ALA A 223 -11.14 -5.14 8.20
CA ALA A 223 -10.29 -4.38 7.28
C ALA A 223 -9.19 -5.30 6.69
N PRO A 224 -9.51 -6.14 5.69
CA PRO A 224 -8.51 -6.92 4.98
C PRO A 224 -7.46 -6.00 4.35
N TRP A 225 -6.17 -6.37 4.46
CA TRP A 225 -5.07 -5.61 3.86
C TRP A 225 -4.55 -6.31 2.62
N MET A 226 -4.45 -5.54 1.54
CA MET A 226 -3.90 -5.97 0.26
C MET A 226 -2.52 -5.36 0.04
N MET A 227 -1.67 -6.05 -0.70
CA MET A 227 -0.56 -5.43 -1.40
C MET A 227 -1.07 -4.84 -2.71
N ALA A 228 -0.32 -3.92 -3.30
CA ALA A 228 -0.71 -3.30 -4.56
C ALA A 228 0.47 -2.96 -5.44
N VAL A 229 0.29 -3.14 -6.75
CA VAL A 229 1.21 -2.69 -7.80
C VAL A 229 0.53 -1.67 -8.70
N ALA A 230 1.27 -0.98 -9.55
CA ALA A 230 0.70 -0.08 -10.55
C ALA A 230 -0.25 -0.84 -11.49
N GLN A 231 -1.32 -0.17 -11.94
CA GLN A 231 -2.24 -0.79 -12.91
C GLN A 231 -1.52 -1.20 -14.18
N GLY A 232 -1.89 -2.37 -14.71
CA GLY A 232 -1.28 -2.95 -15.92
C GLY A 232 0.02 -3.71 -15.66
N ASN A 233 0.54 -3.76 -14.45
CA ASN A 233 1.74 -4.52 -14.11
C ASN A 233 1.39 -5.98 -13.77
N ALA A 234 0.94 -6.73 -14.78
CA ALA A 234 0.41 -8.09 -14.62
C ALA A 234 1.46 -9.11 -14.15
N THR A 235 2.72 -8.96 -14.55
CA THR A 235 3.76 -9.94 -14.19
C THR A 235 4.23 -9.77 -12.75
N LEU A 236 4.39 -8.54 -12.28
CA LEU A 236 4.68 -8.30 -10.87
C LEU A 236 3.48 -8.71 -10.00
N GLN A 237 2.24 -8.42 -10.44
CA GLN A 237 1.03 -8.89 -9.77
C GLN A 237 1.06 -10.41 -9.60
N ALA A 238 1.21 -11.17 -10.68
CA ALA A 238 1.20 -12.63 -10.63
C ALA A 238 2.33 -13.18 -9.74
N MET A 239 3.51 -12.58 -9.80
CA MET A 239 4.64 -12.96 -8.94
C MET A 239 4.32 -12.77 -7.45
N VAL A 240 3.76 -11.62 -7.07
CA VAL A 240 3.43 -11.31 -5.68
C VAL A 240 2.24 -12.13 -5.20
N GLU A 241 1.22 -12.38 -6.03
CA GLU A 241 0.10 -13.27 -5.71
C GLU A 241 0.57 -14.71 -5.43
N ASN A 242 1.48 -15.23 -6.26
CA ASN A 242 2.05 -16.56 -6.04
C ASN A 242 2.86 -16.63 -4.75
N ALA A 243 3.67 -15.61 -4.46
CA ALA A 243 4.40 -15.54 -3.20
C ALA A 243 3.46 -15.46 -2.00
N THR A 244 2.37 -14.69 -2.09
CA THR A 244 1.36 -14.56 -1.03
C THR A 244 0.68 -15.90 -0.74
N LYS A 245 0.29 -16.64 -1.78
CA LYS A 245 -0.28 -18.01 -1.63
C LYS A 245 0.72 -18.97 -1.01
N ASP A 246 1.99 -18.88 -1.39
CA ASP A 246 3.06 -19.68 -0.82
C ASP A 246 3.31 -19.36 0.66
N TRP A 247 3.33 -18.08 1.05
CA TRP A 247 3.39 -17.66 2.46
C TRP A 247 2.24 -18.21 3.29
N MET A 248 1.02 -18.22 2.74
CA MET A 248 -0.13 -18.82 3.41
C MET A 248 0.01 -20.33 3.51
N LYS A 249 0.43 -21.00 2.42
CA LYS A 249 0.63 -22.44 2.38
C LYS A 249 1.68 -22.91 3.38
N THR A 250 2.79 -22.21 3.49
CA THR A 250 3.91 -22.58 4.40
C THR A 250 3.69 -22.13 5.84
N GLY A 251 2.73 -21.23 6.10
CA GLY A 251 2.56 -20.61 7.43
C GLY A 251 3.52 -19.46 7.70
N PHE A 252 4.22 -18.97 6.68
CA PHE A 252 5.23 -17.91 6.82
C PHE A 252 4.67 -16.66 7.52
N ILE A 253 3.45 -16.22 7.18
CA ILE A 253 2.82 -15.05 7.83
C ILE A 253 2.59 -15.33 9.32
N VAL A 254 2.12 -16.53 9.69
CA VAL A 254 1.92 -16.94 11.10
C VAL A 254 3.25 -16.92 11.88
N ASP A 255 4.34 -17.33 11.24
CA ASP A 255 5.65 -17.33 11.86
C ASP A 255 6.23 -15.91 11.98
N GLU A 256 5.99 -15.05 10.99
CA GLU A 256 6.37 -13.63 11.08
C GLU A 256 5.55 -12.89 12.16
N GLU A 257 4.26 -13.19 12.34
CA GLU A 257 3.48 -12.69 13.47
C GLU A 257 4.16 -13.02 14.80
N LYS A 258 4.52 -14.28 15.03
CA LYS A 258 5.21 -14.72 16.27
C LYS A 258 6.56 -14.04 16.44
N LYS A 259 7.35 -13.95 15.37
CA LYS A 259 8.67 -13.29 15.37
C LYS A 259 8.58 -11.85 15.83
N TRP A 260 7.54 -11.14 15.42
CA TRP A 260 7.29 -9.75 15.76
C TRP A 260 6.45 -9.55 17.04
N GLY A 261 6.20 -10.64 17.81
CA GLY A 261 5.46 -10.57 19.06
C GLY A 261 3.96 -10.36 18.89
N ILE A 262 3.42 -10.63 17.71
CA ILE A 262 1.98 -10.63 17.45
C ILE A 262 1.44 -12.03 17.73
N GLU A 263 0.39 -12.14 18.57
CA GLU A 263 -0.36 -13.40 18.66
C GLU A 263 -1.00 -13.69 17.29
N PRO A 264 -0.73 -14.87 16.69
CA PRO A 264 -1.27 -15.18 15.37
C PRO A 264 -2.77 -14.97 15.28
N THR A 265 -3.18 -14.16 14.32
CA THR A 265 -4.58 -13.76 14.16
C THR A 265 -5.46 -14.92 13.70
N ALA A 266 -6.77 -14.80 13.92
CA ALA A 266 -7.73 -15.76 13.36
C ALA A 266 -7.66 -15.78 11.83
N TYR A 267 -7.39 -14.62 11.20
CA TYR A 267 -7.24 -14.51 9.76
C TYR A 267 -6.03 -15.30 9.24
N SER A 268 -4.83 -15.05 9.78
CA SER A 268 -3.61 -15.73 9.32
C SER A 268 -3.69 -17.25 9.52
N LYS A 269 -4.22 -17.70 10.66
CA LYS A 269 -4.48 -19.12 10.94
C LYS A 269 -5.46 -19.72 9.93
N ALA A 270 -6.59 -19.06 9.65
CA ALA A 270 -7.58 -19.53 8.69
C ALA A 270 -7.03 -19.59 7.27
N MET A 271 -6.24 -18.60 6.86
CA MET A 271 -5.61 -18.58 5.54
C MET A 271 -4.55 -19.67 5.41
N HIS A 272 -3.73 -19.92 6.44
CA HIS A 272 -2.80 -21.04 6.46
C HIS A 272 -3.56 -22.38 6.32
N GLU A 273 -4.60 -22.62 7.12
CA GLU A 273 -5.43 -23.83 7.02
C GLU A 273 -6.04 -24.02 5.62
N LYS A 274 -6.52 -22.93 5.00
CA LYS A 274 -7.10 -22.96 3.67
C LYS A 274 -6.10 -23.34 2.58
N TYR A 275 -4.86 -22.82 2.67
CA TYR A 275 -3.86 -22.99 1.62
C TYR A 275 -2.87 -24.14 1.84
N LYS A 276 -2.68 -24.63 3.06
CA LYS A 276 -1.68 -25.70 3.36
C LYS A 276 -1.84 -26.96 2.52
N ASN A 277 -3.08 -27.31 2.15
CA ASN A 277 -3.40 -28.49 1.36
C ASN A 277 -3.78 -28.15 -0.09
N ALA A 278 -3.70 -26.87 -0.50
CA ALA A 278 -4.00 -26.49 -1.87
C ALA A 278 -2.93 -27.07 -2.81
N THR A 279 -3.36 -27.87 -3.77
CA THR A 279 -2.56 -28.25 -4.94
C THR A 279 -2.42 -27.01 -5.81
N ASN A 280 -1.20 -26.69 -6.22
CA ASN A 280 -0.91 -25.58 -7.14
C ASN A 280 -1.55 -25.83 -8.50
#